data_83a1f26d4071d2523fd4676f1b4826b8
#
_entry.id   83a1f26d4071d2523fd4676f1b4826b8
#
_cell.length_a   1.000
_cell.length_b   1.000
_cell.length_c   1.000
_cell.angle_alpha   90.00
_cell.angle_beta   90.00
_cell.angle_gamma   90.00
#
_symmetry.space_group_name_H-M   'P 1'
#
loop_
_entity.id
_entity.type
_entity.pdbx_description
1 polymer ?
#
loop_
_entity_poly.entity_id
_entity_poly.type
_entity_poly.pdbx_seq_one_letter_code
_entity_poly.pdbx_strand_id
1 'polypeptide(L)'
;MGRIDEIANRYVAEWAPLSPTGATFVGIAGHDDKLDDLSPEGYRARADLTRRTLAELEVTEPATELERTAKEAMQERLGLDLARYDAGEVTSEVSVITSGLHEIRMVFDLMPTATSDEQANIAARLNGFAGALEGYKTTLREALAAGEVSSKVQLVEVAKQCDIWVDPTGDNFFHGLVERLGADGALGADLRRGAAAATAATAEFGQFLRNEIAPHGRDKQAAGRERYELASQYFLGAKVDLDETYAWGFAELARLEAEMRTVAGRIVGSGASVDEAVAKLDADPDRTIRGKEAFRDWMQELADKAIAELHGTHFDIPEQVRRIECCLAPTSDGAIYYTGPSEDFSRPGRMWWAVPQGISDFSTWREVTTVYHEGVPGHHLQVAQTAVRADLLNRWQRLLCWVSGHGEGWALYSERLMDELGYLEDPGDKLGMLDGQAMRAARVIVDIGMHLELEIPKDNPFGFHPGERWTPELGWEFMRAHCRVPDENLRFELNRYLGWPGQAPSYKVGERIWLQAREDAKARKGADFDLREFHRQALDLGALGLDPLRRALARL
;
A
#
# COMPACT_ATOMS: atom_id res chain seq x y z
N MET A 1 23.79 13.31 15.74
CA MET A 1 23.26 13.56 14.38
C MET A 1 24.42 14.00 13.49
N GLY A 2 24.64 13.32 12.42
CA GLY A 2 25.65 13.66 11.45
C GLY A 2 25.11 14.53 10.31
N ARG A 3 25.97 14.83 9.32
CA ARG A 3 25.61 15.73 8.23
C ARG A 3 24.48 15.21 7.32
N ILE A 4 24.43 13.90 7.11
CA ILE A 4 23.34 13.26 6.32
C ILE A 4 22.01 13.42 7.07
N ASP A 5 22.00 13.23 8.39
CA ASP A 5 20.79 13.41 9.19
C ASP A 5 20.28 14.86 9.19
N GLU A 6 21.20 15.85 9.19
CA GLU A 6 20.83 17.26 9.06
C GLU A 6 20.13 17.55 7.74
N ILE A 7 20.66 17.01 6.62
CA ILE A 7 20.05 17.14 5.29
C ILE A 7 18.66 16.49 5.28
N ALA A 8 18.55 15.28 5.79
CA ALA A 8 17.30 14.53 5.83
C ALA A 8 16.21 15.23 6.66
N ASN A 9 16.58 15.70 7.85
CA ASN A 9 15.65 16.42 8.75
C ASN A 9 15.21 17.77 8.16
N ARG A 10 16.11 18.49 7.50
CA ARG A 10 15.79 19.73 6.79
C ARG A 10 14.85 19.45 5.61
N TYR A 11 15.09 18.38 4.83
CA TYR A 11 14.18 17.99 3.76
C TYR A 11 12.75 17.82 4.27
N VAL A 12 12.54 17.11 5.38
CA VAL A 12 11.20 16.94 5.99
C VAL A 12 10.57 18.29 6.34
N ALA A 13 11.35 19.21 6.94
CA ALA A 13 10.86 20.52 7.32
C ALA A 13 10.48 21.42 6.13
N GLU A 14 11.21 21.32 5.00
CA GLU A 14 10.93 22.04 3.77
C GLU A 14 9.83 21.36 2.93
N TRP A 15 9.69 20.04 3.02
CA TRP A 15 8.69 19.25 2.31
C TRP A 15 7.27 19.43 2.87
N ALA A 16 7.12 19.43 4.21
CA ALA A 16 5.81 19.48 4.85
C ALA A 16 4.92 20.68 4.42
N PRO A 17 5.41 21.91 4.27
CA PRO A 17 4.61 23.01 3.74
C PRO A 17 4.31 22.90 2.23
N LEU A 18 5.07 22.11 1.46
CA LEU A 18 4.83 21.83 0.03
C LEU A 18 3.86 20.66 -0.19
N SER A 19 3.67 19.82 0.84
CA SER A 19 2.74 18.71 0.84
C SER A 19 1.97 18.65 2.17
N PRO A 20 1.07 19.62 2.45
CA PRO A 20 0.26 19.64 3.66
C PRO A 20 -0.62 18.40 3.82
N THR A 21 -1.14 17.86 2.71
CA THR A 21 -1.89 16.60 2.67
C THR A 21 -1.01 15.45 3.13
N GLY A 22 0.18 15.33 2.52
CA GLY A 22 1.16 14.32 2.91
C GLY A 22 1.64 14.47 4.36
N ALA A 23 1.81 15.72 4.86
CA ALA A 23 2.17 15.97 6.25
C ALA A 23 1.14 15.38 7.23
N THR A 24 -0.16 15.52 6.94
CA THR A 24 -1.23 14.88 7.73
C THR A 24 -1.15 13.35 7.66
N PHE A 25 -0.91 12.76 6.48
CA PHE A 25 -0.76 11.31 6.33
C PHE A 25 0.33 10.74 7.25
N VAL A 26 1.46 11.43 7.34
CA VAL A 26 2.61 10.97 8.15
C VAL A 26 2.63 11.55 9.58
N GLY A 27 1.58 12.27 9.98
CA GLY A 27 1.41 12.79 11.35
C GLY A 27 2.28 14.00 11.71
N ILE A 28 2.72 14.79 10.72
CA ILE A 28 3.42 16.07 10.95
C ILE A 28 2.38 17.17 11.19
N ALA A 29 2.34 17.69 12.41
CA ALA A 29 1.38 18.71 12.82
C ALA A 29 1.66 20.11 12.20
N GLY A 30 0.62 20.96 12.18
CA GLY A 30 0.73 22.37 11.79
C GLY A 30 0.46 22.66 10.32
N HIS A 31 -0.05 21.67 9.57
CA HIS A 31 -0.38 21.80 8.15
C HIS A 31 -1.80 21.36 7.82
N ASP A 32 -2.63 21.06 8.84
CA ASP A 32 -3.94 20.41 8.67
C ASP A 32 -5.03 21.32 8.11
N ASP A 33 -4.78 22.62 8.00
CA ASP A 33 -5.67 23.62 7.41
C ASP A 33 -5.52 23.80 5.89
N LYS A 34 -4.55 23.11 5.25
CA LYS A 34 -4.20 23.28 3.84
C LYS A 34 -4.23 21.96 3.07
N LEU A 35 -4.46 22.05 1.77
CA LEU A 35 -4.27 20.99 0.78
C LEU A 35 -2.99 21.22 -0.01
N ASP A 36 -2.52 20.18 -0.69
CA ASP A 36 -1.40 20.27 -1.62
C ASP A 36 -1.76 21.20 -2.78
N ASP A 37 -0.78 21.97 -3.23
CA ASP A 37 -0.85 22.64 -4.51
C ASP A 37 -0.65 21.60 -5.63
N LEU A 38 -1.76 21.29 -6.32
CA LEU A 38 -1.79 20.35 -7.44
C LEU A 38 -1.61 21.04 -8.81
N SER A 39 -1.24 22.32 -8.82
CA SER A 39 -0.85 23.02 -10.04
C SER A 39 0.53 22.57 -10.55
N PRO A 40 0.88 22.85 -11.81
CA PRO A 40 2.22 22.59 -12.35
C PRO A 40 3.34 23.21 -11.49
N GLU A 41 3.07 24.37 -10.89
CA GLU A 41 3.99 25.08 -10.00
C GLU A 41 4.22 24.30 -8.70
N GLY A 42 3.17 23.73 -8.11
CA GLY A 42 3.25 22.91 -6.91
C GLY A 42 4.07 21.63 -7.14
N TYR A 43 3.80 20.93 -8.23
CA TYR A 43 4.62 19.75 -8.60
C TYR A 43 6.07 20.12 -8.86
N ARG A 44 6.33 21.23 -9.56
CA ARG A 44 7.69 21.73 -9.81
C ARG A 44 8.42 22.09 -8.51
N ALA A 45 7.75 22.76 -7.58
CA ALA A 45 8.35 23.13 -6.29
C ALA A 45 8.83 21.90 -5.49
N ARG A 46 8.03 20.82 -5.48
CA ARG A 46 8.41 19.54 -4.85
C ARG A 46 9.60 18.89 -5.57
N ALA A 47 9.58 18.85 -6.89
CA ALA A 47 10.69 18.31 -7.69
C ALA A 47 11.99 19.13 -7.50
N ASP A 48 11.90 20.45 -7.40
CA ASP A 48 13.07 21.32 -7.17
C ASP A 48 13.66 21.14 -5.77
N LEU A 49 12.84 20.92 -4.74
CA LEU A 49 13.33 20.54 -3.41
C LEU A 49 14.10 19.20 -3.49
N THR A 50 13.55 18.23 -4.17
CA THR A 50 14.18 16.92 -4.39
C THR A 50 15.52 17.04 -5.12
N ARG A 51 15.59 17.84 -6.20
CA ARG A 51 16.85 18.06 -6.96
C ARG A 51 17.94 18.71 -6.11
N ARG A 52 17.61 19.75 -5.33
CA ARG A 52 18.57 20.42 -4.45
C ARG A 52 19.11 19.46 -3.38
N THR A 53 18.22 18.66 -2.81
CA THR A 53 18.59 17.68 -1.76
C THR A 53 19.50 16.60 -2.32
N LEU A 54 19.18 16.04 -3.49
CA LEU A 54 20.01 15.04 -4.15
C LEU A 54 21.41 15.59 -4.47
N ALA A 55 21.50 16.83 -4.98
CA ALA A 55 22.78 17.47 -5.25
C ALA A 55 23.64 17.67 -3.99
N GLU A 56 23.03 17.99 -2.86
CA GLU A 56 23.74 18.11 -1.58
C GLU A 56 24.17 16.74 -1.03
N LEU A 57 23.31 15.73 -1.11
CA LEU A 57 23.65 14.35 -0.72
C LEU A 57 24.81 13.80 -1.52
N GLU A 58 24.88 14.08 -2.82
CA GLU A 58 25.95 13.57 -3.70
C GLU A 58 27.34 13.96 -3.19
N VAL A 59 27.53 15.21 -2.78
CA VAL A 59 28.82 15.75 -2.34
C VAL A 59 29.10 15.59 -0.84
N THR A 60 28.15 15.03 -0.07
CA THR A 60 28.28 14.86 1.38
C THR A 60 28.72 13.44 1.71
N GLU A 61 29.90 13.27 2.30
CA GLU A 61 30.41 11.97 2.74
C GLU A 61 29.76 11.53 4.06
N PRO A 62 29.26 10.28 4.16
CA PRO A 62 28.72 9.73 5.40
C PRO A 62 29.85 9.43 6.39
N ALA A 63 29.66 9.78 7.66
CA ALA A 63 30.65 9.55 8.71
C ALA A 63 30.50 8.16 9.39
N THR A 64 29.35 7.52 9.27
CA THR A 64 29.03 6.22 9.88
C THR A 64 28.31 5.31 8.91
N GLU A 65 28.21 4.00 9.23
CA GLU A 65 27.43 3.05 8.43
C GLU A 65 25.91 3.38 8.46
N LEU A 66 25.39 3.92 9.56
CA LEU A 66 24.01 4.38 9.62
C LEU A 66 23.77 5.55 8.66
N GLU A 67 24.66 6.55 8.64
CA GLU A 67 24.58 7.66 7.68
C GLU A 67 24.76 7.18 6.24
N ARG A 68 25.60 6.18 6.00
CA ARG A 68 25.74 5.58 4.65
C ARG A 68 24.42 4.96 4.20
N THR A 69 23.80 4.18 5.06
CA THR A 69 22.51 3.54 4.79
C THR A 69 21.41 4.58 4.56
N ALA A 70 21.36 5.63 5.40
CA ALA A 70 20.42 6.75 5.23
C ALA A 70 20.63 7.49 3.91
N LYS A 71 21.88 7.79 3.53
CA LYS A 71 22.23 8.41 2.23
C LYS A 71 21.79 7.54 1.06
N GLU A 72 22.13 6.24 1.08
CA GLU A 72 21.76 5.28 0.04
C GLU A 72 20.25 5.19 -0.14
N ALA A 73 19.49 5.14 0.98
CA ALA A 73 18.03 5.10 0.96
C ALA A 73 17.43 6.38 0.38
N MET A 74 17.92 7.53 0.84
CA MET A 74 17.40 8.83 0.41
C MET A 74 17.73 9.12 -1.05
N GLN A 75 18.94 8.81 -1.51
CA GLN A 75 19.32 8.95 -2.91
C GLN A 75 18.49 8.04 -3.82
N GLU A 76 18.25 6.81 -3.42
CA GLU A 76 17.46 5.86 -4.18
C GLU A 76 15.98 6.31 -4.28
N ARG A 77 15.33 6.66 -3.17
CA ARG A 77 13.93 7.09 -3.16
C ARG A 77 13.71 8.41 -3.89
N LEU A 78 14.42 9.45 -3.50
CA LEU A 78 14.30 10.76 -4.12
C LEU A 78 14.73 10.76 -5.59
N GLY A 79 15.70 9.92 -5.96
CA GLY A 79 16.11 9.73 -7.35
C GLY A 79 14.99 9.13 -8.20
N LEU A 80 14.24 8.15 -7.67
CA LEU A 80 13.12 7.53 -8.37
C LEU A 80 11.88 8.44 -8.42
N ASP A 81 11.61 9.20 -7.34
CA ASP A 81 10.55 10.22 -7.35
C ASP A 81 10.80 11.25 -8.45
N LEU A 82 12.04 11.72 -8.56
CA LEU A 82 12.45 12.67 -9.58
C LEU A 82 12.39 12.07 -11.00
N ALA A 83 12.85 10.82 -11.17
CA ALA A 83 12.79 10.13 -12.46
C ALA A 83 11.33 9.95 -12.95
N ARG A 84 10.40 9.62 -12.06
CA ARG A 84 8.96 9.54 -12.38
C ARG A 84 8.38 10.90 -12.73
N TYR A 85 8.76 11.95 -12.00
CA TYR A 85 8.35 13.31 -12.33
C TYR A 85 8.87 13.75 -13.71
N ASP A 86 10.14 13.55 -13.98
CA ASP A 86 10.79 13.93 -15.25
C ASP A 86 10.25 13.11 -16.45
N ALA A 87 9.75 11.89 -16.19
CA ALA A 87 9.05 11.05 -17.16
C ALA A 87 7.57 11.42 -17.36
N GLY A 88 7.05 12.46 -16.66
CA GLY A 88 5.63 12.86 -16.71
C GLY A 88 4.66 11.92 -15.99
N GLU A 89 5.16 10.86 -15.35
CA GLU A 89 4.33 9.86 -14.66
C GLU A 89 3.50 10.46 -13.54
N VAL A 90 4.13 11.33 -12.73
CA VAL A 90 3.48 11.93 -11.55
C VAL A 90 2.42 12.96 -11.93
N THR A 91 2.67 13.75 -12.97
CA THR A 91 1.76 14.83 -13.40
C THR A 91 0.60 14.35 -14.26
N SER A 92 0.71 13.16 -14.88
CA SER A 92 -0.34 12.54 -15.70
C SER A 92 -1.12 11.44 -14.97
N GLU A 93 -0.77 11.13 -13.71
CA GLU A 93 -1.32 9.99 -12.97
C GLU A 93 -2.81 10.19 -12.64
N VAL A 94 -3.65 9.37 -13.25
CA VAL A 94 -5.07 9.21 -12.92
C VAL A 94 -5.40 7.73 -13.00
N SER A 95 -5.63 7.11 -11.85
CA SER A 95 -6.06 5.71 -11.77
C SER A 95 -7.10 5.51 -10.67
N VAL A 96 -7.77 4.37 -10.67
CA VAL A 96 -8.82 4.03 -9.69
C VAL A 96 -8.33 3.99 -8.25
N ILE A 97 -7.02 3.97 -8.01
CA ILE A 97 -6.42 3.87 -6.68
C ILE A 97 -5.63 5.12 -6.29
N THR A 98 -5.07 5.84 -7.27
CA THR A 98 -4.20 7.00 -7.02
C THR A 98 -4.39 8.10 -8.06
N SER A 99 -4.47 9.32 -7.59
CA SER A 99 -4.47 10.57 -8.34
C SER A 99 -4.43 11.73 -7.35
N GLY A 100 -4.16 12.94 -7.82
CA GLY A 100 -4.24 14.13 -6.95
C GLY A 100 -5.62 14.30 -6.30
N LEU A 101 -6.71 13.90 -6.98
CA LEU A 101 -8.06 13.89 -6.40
C LEU A 101 -8.17 12.91 -5.22
N HIS A 102 -7.64 11.68 -5.36
CA HIS A 102 -7.69 10.67 -4.30
C HIS A 102 -6.94 11.15 -3.06
N GLU A 103 -5.75 11.71 -3.22
CA GLU A 103 -4.92 12.20 -2.12
C GLU A 103 -5.63 13.28 -1.30
N ILE A 104 -6.19 14.31 -1.96
CA ILE A 104 -6.88 15.39 -1.26
C ILE A 104 -8.25 14.98 -0.69
N ARG A 105 -8.86 13.89 -1.20
CA ARG A 105 -10.09 13.32 -0.62
C ARG A 105 -9.80 12.42 0.56
N MET A 106 -8.82 11.52 0.45
CA MET A 106 -8.51 10.53 1.49
C MET A 106 -8.01 11.17 2.78
N VAL A 107 -7.41 12.34 2.73
CA VAL A 107 -6.92 13.03 3.93
C VAL A 107 -8.01 13.28 4.97
N PHE A 108 -9.27 13.48 4.54
CA PHE A 108 -10.40 13.68 5.45
C PHE A 108 -10.73 12.44 6.31
N ASP A 109 -10.34 11.25 5.86
CA ASP A 109 -10.53 10.01 6.64
C ASP A 109 -9.54 9.92 7.82
N LEU A 110 -8.43 10.68 7.77
CA LEU A 110 -7.36 10.66 8.77
C LEU A 110 -7.38 11.86 9.72
N MET A 111 -8.10 12.93 9.37
CA MET A 111 -8.13 14.16 10.18
C MET A 111 -8.83 13.93 11.51
N PRO A 112 -8.28 14.45 12.63
CA PRO A 112 -8.96 14.44 13.90
C PRO A 112 -10.23 15.32 13.86
N THR A 113 -11.24 14.95 14.65
CA THR A 113 -12.59 15.52 14.59
C THR A 113 -13.16 15.95 15.94
N ALA A 114 -12.41 15.76 17.03
CA ALA A 114 -12.95 15.86 18.39
C ALA A 114 -13.12 17.31 18.89
N THR A 115 -12.27 18.25 18.42
CA THR A 115 -12.26 19.65 18.89
C THR A 115 -12.74 20.62 17.82
N SER A 116 -13.15 21.81 18.23
CA SER A 116 -13.56 22.88 17.31
C SER A 116 -12.42 23.31 16.38
N ASP A 117 -11.18 23.29 16.84
CA ASP A 117 -10.02 23.65 16.03
C ASP A 117 -9.75 22.59 14.96
N GLU A 118 -9.86 21.30 15.32
CA GLU A 118 -9.76 20.20 14.36
C GLU A 118 -10.85 20.28 13.29
N GLN A 119 -12.09 20.56 13.70
CA GLN A 119 -13.19 20.75 12.75
C GLN A 119 -13.04 22.02 11.90
N ALA A 120 -12.40 23.06 12.41
CA ALA A 120 -12.06 24.26 11.63
C ALA A 120 -11.00 23.96 10.54
N ASN A 121 -10.04 23.09 10.82
CA ASN A 121 -9.09 22.62 9.81
C ASN A 121 -9.81 21.84 8.70
N ILE A 122 -10.78 20.99 9.02
CA ILE A 122 -11.61 20.30 8.02
C ILE A 122 -12.38 21.32 7.17
N ALA A 123 -12.98 22.34 7.79
CA ALA A 123 -13.68 23.40 7.07
C ALA A 123 -12.74 24.14 6.11
N ALA A 124 -11.51 24.47 6.54
CA ALA A 124 -10.52 25.13 5.70
C ALA A 124 -10.15 24.28 4.47
N ARG A 125 -9.89 22.98 4.64
CA ARG A 125 -9.62 22.05 3.54
C ARG A 125 -10.80 21.88 2.59
N LEU A 126 -12.02 21.73 3.11
CA LEU A 126 -13.22 21.64 2.28
C LEU A 126 -13.41 22.91 1.43
N ASN A 127 -13.19 24.09 2.00
CA ASN A 127 -13.26 25.36 1.27
C ASN A 127 -12.12 25.53 0.25
N GLY A 128 -10.94 24.93 0.48
CA GLY A 128 -9.80 24.93 -0.45
C GLY A 128 -9.89 23.89 -1.58
N PHE A 129 -10.81 22.92 -1.48
CA PHE A 129 -10.85 21.73 -2.33
C PHE A 129 -11.05 22.07 -3.83
N ALA A 130 -11.96 22.99 -4.14
CA ALA A 130 -12.19 23.44 -5.50
C ALA A 130 -10.94 24.06 -6.13
N GLY A 131 -10.19 24.89 -5.38
CA GLY A 131 -8.93 25.49 -5.85
C GLY A 131 -7.85 24.46 -6.17
N ALA A 132 -7.71 23.44 -5.31
CA ALA A 132 -6.77 22.34 -5.55
C ALA A 132 -7.12 21.56 -6.83
N LEU A 133 -8.40 21.27 -7.08
CA LEU A 133 -8.83 20.61 -8.32
C LEU A 133 -8.65 21.47 -9.57
N GLU A 134 -8.82 22.79 -9.50
CA GLU A 134 -8.51 23.67 -10.65
C GLU A 134 -7.01 23.63 -10.99
N GLY A 135 -6.14 23.65 -9.99
CA GLY A 135 -4.69 23.43 -10.18
C GLY A 135 -4.44 22.09 -10.87
N TYR A 136 -5.08 21.02 -10.39
CA TYR A 136 -4.91 19.68 -10.96
C TYR A 136 -5.41 19.57 -12.40
N LYS A 137 -6.55 20.19 -12.75
CA LYS A 137 -7.02 20.27 -14.15
C LYS A 137 -5.97 20.94 -15.04
N THR A 138 -5.30 21.99 -14.55
CA THR A 138 -4.23 22.65 -15.29
C THR A 138 -3.04 21.72 -15.51
N THR A 139 -2.62 20.99 -14.49
CA THR A 139 -1.56 19.98 -14.58
C THR A 139 -1.88 18.89 -15.60
N LEU A 140 -3.11 18.35 -15.57
CA LEU A 140 -3.53 17.32 -16.53
C LEU A 140 -3.62 17.84 -17.97
N ARG A 141 -3.97 19.10 -18.18
CA ARG A 141 -3.94 19.74 -19.51
C ARG A 141 -2.52 19.89 -20.04
N GLU A 142 -1.57 20.31 -19.19
CA GLU A 142 -0.16 20.41 -19.56
C GLU A 142 0.44 19.03 -19.87
N ALA A 143 0.15 18.03 -19.03
CA ALA A 143 0.58 16.66 -19.28
C ALA A 143 0.02 16.12 -20.61
N LEU A 144 -1.27 16.33 -20.89
CA LEU A 144 -1.89 15.97 -22.16
C LEU A 144 -1.22 16.66 -23.34
N ALA A 145 -0.91 17.96 -23.22
CA ALA A 145 -0.21 18.71 -24.27
C ALA A 145 1.21 18.19 -24.52
N ALA A 146 1.86 17.61 -23.50
CA ALA A 146 3.15 16.93 -23.62
C ALA A 146 3.03 15.49 -24.17
N GLY A 147 1.82 14.97 -24.39
CA GLY A 147 1.57 13.60 -24.84
C GLY A 147 1.49 12.57 -23.72
N GLU A 148 1.56 13.02 -22.46
CA GLU A 148 1.46 12.17 -21.29
C GLU A 148 0.02 12.13 -20.77
N VAL A 149 -0.58 10.93 -20.79
CA VAL A 149 -1.98 10.75 -20.39
C VAL A 149 -2.21 9.31 -19.89
N SER A 150 -3.06 9.16 -18.89
CA SER A 150 -3.53 7.87 -18.38
C SER A 150 -4.38 7.13 -19.42
N SER A 151 -4.60 5.82 -19.22
CA SER A 151 -5.48 5.07 -20.13
C SER A 151 -6.93 5.57 -20.05
N LYS A 152 -7.63 5.49 -21.18
CA LYS A 152 -9.04 5.89 -21.26
C LYS A 152 -9.92 5.18 -20.23
N VAL A 153 -9.63 3.90 -19.99
CA VAL A 153 -10.37 3.11 -18.98
C VAL A 153 -10.22 3.72 -17.60
N GLN A 154 -8.99 4.02 -17.17
CA GLN A 154 -8.73 4.61 -15.85
C GLN A 154 -9.43 5.97 -15.69
N LEU A 155 -9.33 6.83 -16.70
CA LEU A 155 -9.99 8.15 -16.70
C LEU A 155 -11.51 8.05 -16.55
N VAL A 156 -12.14 7.10 -17.25
CA VAL A 156 -13.59 6.86 -17.16
C VAL A 156 -13.99 6.28 -15.80
N GLU A 157 -13.22 5.34 -15.27
CA GLU A 157 -13.51 4.74 -13.96
C GLU A 157 -13.35 5.76 -12.82
N VAL A 158 -12.32 6.61 -12.85
CA VAL A 158 -12.18 7.70 -11.86
C VAL A 158 -13.33 8.70 -11.96
N ALA A 159 -13.78 9.00 -13.17
CA ALA A 159 -14.97 9.85 -13.35
C ALA A 159 -16.25 9.22 -12.76
N LYS A 160 -16.39 7.87 -12.80
CA LYS A 160 -17.48 7.18 -12.10
C LYS A 160 -17.32 7.24 -10.58
N GLN A 161 -16.09 7.13 -10.05
CA GLN A 161 -15.83 7.33 -8.62
C GLN A 161 -16.25 8.73 -8.16
N CYS A 162 -16.00 9.77 -8.99
CA CYS A 162 -16.50 11.11 -8.71
C CYS A 162 -18.04 11.13 -8.56
N ASP A 163 -18.77 10.45 -9.47
CA ASP A 163 -20.24 10.40 -9.40
C ASP A 163 -20.71 9.72 -8.10
N ILE A 164 -20.06 8.63 -7.70
CA ILE A 164 -20.39 7.91 -6.45
C ILE A 164 -20.19 8.82 -5.22
N TRP A 165 -19.07 9.54 -5.16
CA TRP A 165 -18.75 10.40 -4.00
C TRP A 165 -19.67 11.62 -3.87
N VAL A 166 -20.35 12.01 -4.93
CA VAL A 166 -21.27 13.17 -4.95
C VAL A 166 -22.73 12.80 -5.16
N ASP A 167 -23.08 11.51 -5.10
CA ASP A 167 -24.44 11.04 -5.35
C ASP A 167 -25.43 11.70 -4.35
N PRO A 168 -26.41 12.48 -4.83
CA PRO A 168 -27.38 13.13 -3.96
C PRO A 168 -28.43 12.17 -3.39
N THR A 169 -28.54 10.96 -3.94
CA THR A 169 -29.50 9.92 -3.52
C THR A 169 -28.87 8.85 -2.65
N GLY A 170 -27.54 8.83 -2.55
CA GLY A 170 -26.72 7.91 -1.77
C GLY A 170 -25.95 8.64 -0.67
N ASP A 171 -24.88 8.01 -0.21
CA ASP A 171 -23.99 8.58 0.80
C ASP A 171 -23.00 9.57 0.14
N ASN A 172 -23.45 10.83 -0.07
CA ASN A 172 -22.53 11.89 -0.49
C ASN A 172 -21.41 12.04 0.52
N PHE A 173 -20.18 11.79 0.10
CA PHE A 173 -19.01 11.74 0.99
C PHE A 173 -18.85 13.03 1.81
N PHE A 174 -18.88 14.20 1.15
CA PHE A 174 -18.61 15.49 1.79
C PHE A 174 -19.75 15.91 2.72
N HIS A 175 -21.00 15.69 2.33
CA HIS A 175 -22.16 15.97 3.17
C HIS A 175 -22.21 15.01 4.37
N GLY A 176 -22.00 13.72 4.16
CA GLY A 176 -21.94 12.73 5.22
C GLY A 176 -20.81 13.00 6.22
N LEU A 177 -19.65 13.48 5.76
CA LEU A 177 -18.57 13.92 6.65
C LEU A 177 -19.06 15.03 7.58
N VAL A 178 -19.67 16.09 7.06
CA VAL A 178 -20.12 17.25 7.84
C VAL A 178 -21.26 16.86 8.80
N GLU A 179 -22.17 15.98 8.38
CA GLU A 179 -23.25 15.46 9.25
C GLU A 179 -22.68 14.71 10.46
N ARG A 180 -21.67 13.87 10.25
CA ARG A 180 -21.00 13.14 11.36
C ARG A 180 -20.29 14.07 12.34
N LEU A 181 -19.78 15.21 11.88
CA LEU A 181 -19.13 16.20 12.74
C LEU A 181 -20.13 16.91 13.68
N GLY A 182 -21.37 17.07 13.26
CA GLY A 182 -22.45 17.63 14.08
C GLY A 182 -22.20 19.07 14.55
N ALA A 183 -21.36 19.85 13.87
CA ALA A 183 -21.01 21.21 14.26
C ALA A 183 -22.14 22.20 13.97
N ASP A 184 -22.40 23.11 14.91
CA ASP A 184 -23.42 24.15 14.83
C ASP A 184 -22.85 25.56 14.65
N GLY A 185 -23.73 26.54 14.51
CA GLY A 185 -23.36 27.95 14.42
C GLY A 185 -22.51 28.31 13.21
N ALA A 186 -21.56 29.19 13.38
CA ALA A 186 -20.70 29.69 12.31
C ALA A 186 -19.80 28.60 11.71
N LEU A 187 -19.25 27.73 12.54
CA LEU A 187 -18.40 26.61 12.12
C LEU A 187 -19.22 25.59 11.29
N GLY A 188 -20.43 25.23 11.77
CA GLY A 188 -21.31 24.34 11.02
C GLY A 188 -21.75 24.93 9.67
N ALA A 189 -21.96 26.25 9.60
CA ALA A 189 -22.25 26.94 8.33
C ALA A 189 -21.05 26.92 7.39
N ASP A 190 -19.83 27.06 7.90
CA ASP A 190 -18.60 27.02 7.11
C ASP A 190 -18.32 25.64 6.55
N LEU A 191 -18.46 24.60 7.38
CA LEU A 191 -18.36 23.19 6.98
C LEU A 191 -19.34 22.84 5.86
N ARG A 192 -20.62 23.21 6.02
CA ARG A 192 -21.67 22.95 4.99
C ARG A 192 -21.36 23.69 3.68
N ARG A 193 -20.88 24.92 3.75
CA ARG A 193 -20.45 25.67 2.56
C ARG A 193 -19.30 24.97 1.84
N GLY A 194 -18.27 24.55 2.61
CA GLY A 194 -17.12 23.82 2.09
C GLY A 194 -17.52 22.48 1.48
N ALA A 195 -18.40 21.71 2.13
CA ALA A 195 -18.90 20.44 1.58
C ALA A 195 -19.66 20.62 0.25
N ALA A 196 -20.52 21.66 0.16
CA ALA A 196 -21.21 21.97 -1.07
C ALA A 196 -20.25 22.35 -2.20
N ALA A 197 -19.22 23.16 -1.90
CA ALA A 197 -18.20 23.54 -2.88
C ALA A 197 -17.35 22.33 -3.32
N ALA A 198 -16.92 21.45 -2.41
CA ALA A 198 -16.17 20.23 -2.71
C ALA A 198 -17.01 19.25 -3.55
N THR A 199 -18.29 19.07 -3.21
CA THR A 199 -19.24 18.27 -4.00
C THR A 199 -19.35 18.77 -5.44
N ALA A 200 -19.57 20.07 -5.63
CA ALA A 200 -19.67 20.68 -6.97
C ALA A 200 -18.37 20.53 -7.75
N ALA A 201 -17.22 20.80 -7.12
CA ALA A 201 -15.92 20.69 -7.76
C ALA A 201 -15.58 19.24 -8.16
N THR A 202 -15.95 18.25 -7.35
CA THR A 202 -15.75 16.83 -7.67
C THR A 202 -16.63 16.40 -8.84
N ALA A 203 -17.89 16.82 -8.88
CA ALA A 203 -18.79 16.56 -10.03
C ALA A 203 -18.24 17.16 -11.31
N GLU A 204 -17.76 18.41 -11.25
CA GLU A 204 -17.15 19.10 -12.40
C GLU A 204 -15.86 18.43 -12.85
N PHE A 205 -15.04 17.96 -11.91
CA PHE A 205 -13.81 17.22 -12.23
C PHE A 205 -14.12 15.89 -12.94
N GLY A 206 -15.15 15.15 -12.51
CA GLY A 206 -15.62 13.96 -13.21
C GLY A 206 -16.06 14.26 -14.65
N GLN A 207 -16.77 15.38 -14.88
CA GLN A 207 -17.13 15.83 -16.23
C GLN A 207 -15.90 16.25 -17.05
N PHE A 208 -14.95 16.95 -16.45
CA PHE A 208 -13.67 17.31 -17.07
C PHE A 208 -12.91 16.07 -17.54
N LEU A 209 -12.79 15.05 -16.70
CA LEU A 209 -12.15 13.79 -17.10
C LEU A 209 -12.85 13.15 -18.29
N ARG A 210 -14.20 13.06 -18.30
CA ARG A 210 -14.97 12.42 -19.38
C ARG A 210 -14.90 13.19 -20.70
N ASN A 211 -15.01 14.51 -20.64
CA ASN A 211 -15.25 15.32 -21.81
C ASN A 211 -13.98 15.90 -22.42
N GLU A 212 -12.96 16.16 -21.58
CA GLU A 212 -11.75 16.84 -22.04
C GLU A 212 -10.53 15.89 -22.09
N ILE A 213 -10.32 15.02 -21.10
CA ILE A 213 -9.11 14.18 -21.03
C ILE A 213 -9.33 12.79 -21.63
N ALA A 214 -10.42 12.07 -21.27
CA ALA A 214 -10.65 10.71 -21.71
C ALA A 214 -10.73 10.52 -23.24
N PRO A 215 -11.21 11.49 -24.05
CA PRO A 215 -11.16 11.37 -25.51
C PRO A 215 -9.74 11.20 -26.06
N HIS A 216 -8.73 11.66 -25.32
CA HIS A 216 -7.30 11.60 -25.66
C HIS A 216 -6.55 10.52 -24.86
N GLY A 217 -7.23 9.83 -23.94
CA GLY A 217 -6.65 8.76 -23.13
C GLY A 217 -6.10 7.63 -23.99
N ARG A 218 -5.04 6.98 -23.51
CA ARG A 218 -4.44 5.84 -24.22
C ARG A 218 -5.47 4.72 -24.36
N ASP A 219 -5.63 4.15 -25.55
CA ASP A 219 -6.50 2.99 -25.79
C ASP A 219 -5.93 1.74 -25.11
N LYS A 220 -4.61 1.56 -25.15
CA LYS A 220 -3.92 0.47 -24.46
C LYS A 220 -3.76 0.78 -22.97
N GLN A 221 -4.08 -0.20 -22.12
CA GLN A 221 -3.81 -0.16 -20.68
C GLN A 221 -2.39 -0.60 -20.34
N ALA A 222 -1.75 -1.36 -21.21
CA ALA A 222 -0.36 -1.79 -21.05
C ALA A 222 0.60 -0.58 -20.92
N ALA A 223 1.50 -0.64 -19.96
CA ALA A 223 2.50 0.42 -19.74
C ALA A 223 3.63 0.39 -20.77
N GLY A 224 3.96 -0.79 -21.28
CA GLY A 224 5.17 -1.04 -22.05
C GLY A 224 6.42 -1.18 -21.17
N ARG A 225 7.48 -1.74 -21.73
CA ARG A 225 8.66 -2.16 -20.94
C ARG A 225 9.36 -1.01 -20.22
N GLU A 226 9.67 0.08 -20.90
CA GLU A 226 10.42 1.20 -20.32
C GLU A 226 9.70 1.80 -19.11
N ARG A 227 8.42 2.11 -19.27
CA ARG A 227 7.58 2.67 -18.21
C ARG A 227 7.37 1.68 -17.08
N TYR A 228 7.20 0.39 -17.41
CA TYR A 228 7.04 -0.65 -16.42
C TYR A 228 8.32 -0.89 -15.60
N GLU A 229 9.50 -0.84 -16.21
CA GLU A 229 10.78 -0.97 -15.51
C GLU A 229 10.98 0.15 -14.47
N LEU A 230 10.65 1.40 -14.81
CA LEU A 230 10.69 2.52 -13.87
C LEU A 230 9.71 2.32 -12.72
N ALA A 231 8.47 1.95 -13.03
CA ALA A 231 7.43 1.68 -12.02
C ALA A 231 7.81 0.50 -11.12
N SER A 232 8.26 -0.61 -11.67
CA SER A 232 8.72 -1.78 -10.91
C SER A 232 9.88 -1.41 -9.98
N GLN A 233 10.86 -0.67 -10.48
CA GLN A 233 11.98 -0.21 -9.66
C GLN A 233 11.51 0.74 -8.54
N TYR A 234 10.54 1.61 -8.81
CA TYR A 234 9.97 2.50 -7.81
C TYR A 234 9.30 1.70 -6.66
N PHE A 235 8.45 0.72 -6.99
CA PHE A 235 7.74 -0.05 -5.98
C PHE A 235 8.61 -1.06 -5.24
N LEU A 236 9.62 -1.62 -5.89
CA LEU A 236 10.53 -2.58 -5.27
C LEU A 236 11.73 -1.91 -4.55
N GLY A 237 12.16 -0.74 -5.02
CA GLY A 237 13.49 -0.24 -4.63
C GLY A 237 14.62 -1.17 -5.04
N ALA A 238 14.41 -1.93 -6.12
CA ALA A 238 15.37 -2.87 -6.68
C ALA A 238 15.16 -3.03 -8.19
N LYS A 239 16.26 -3.31 -8.88
CA LYS A 239 16.20 -3.77 -10.27
C LYS A 239 16.06 -5.28 -10.30
N VAL A 240 15.01 -5.76 -10.98
CA VAL A 240 14.77 -7.19 -11.19
C VAL A 240 14.74 -7.50 -12.67
N ASP A 241 15.13 -8.72 -13.04
CA ASP A 241 14.89 -9.25 -14.38
C ASP A 241 13.39 -9.59 -14.49
N LEU A 242 12.65 -8.82 -15.28
CA LEU A 242 11.21 -8.96 -15.41
C LEU A 242 10.80 -10.27 -16.09
N ASP A 243 11.62 -10.76 -17.05
CA ASP A 243 11.32 -12.01 -17.76
C ASP A 243 11.56 -13.22 -16.83
N GLU A 244 12.63 -13.20 -16.03
CA GLU A 244 12.90 -14.20 -14.98
C GLU A 244 11.82 -14.14 -13.90
N THR A 245 11.45 -12.96 -13.43
CA THR A 245 10.43 -12.76 -12.40
C THR A 245 9.07 -13.26 -12.87
N TYR A 246 8.71 -13.02 -14.11
CA TYR A 246 7.49 -13.54 -14.73
C TYR A 246 7.47 -15.07 -14.76
N ALA A 247 8.56 -15.69 -15.23
CA ALA A 247 8.68 -17.15 -15.24
C ALA A 247 8.65 -17.77 -13.84
N TRP A 248 9.32 -17.13 -12.89
CA TRP A 248 9.28 -17.51 -11.48
C TRP A 248 7.86 -17.44 -10.90
N GLY A 249 7.06 -16.44 -11.28
CA GLY A 249 5.68 -16.30 -10.84
C GLY A 249 4.84 -17.55 -11.10
N PHE A 250 4.95 -18.14 -12.28
CA PHE A 250 4.27 -19.41 -12.62
C PHE A 250 4.74 -20.58 -11.74
N ALA A 251 6.04 -20.71 -11.54
CA ALA A 251 6.60 -21.77 -10.70
C ALA A 251 6.16 -21.64 -9.24
N GLU A 252 6.16 -20.42 -8.72
CA GLU A 252 5.75 -20.13 -7.34
C GLU A 252 4.25 -20.37 -7.12
N LEU A 253 3.40 -19.93 -8.03
CA LEU A 253 1.96 -20.20 -7.95
C LEU A 253 1.67 -21.70 -7.98
N ALA A 254 2.32 -22.45 -8.87
CA ALA A 254 2.16 -23.91 -8.94
C ALA A 254 2.62 -24.61 -7.65
N ARG A 255 3.71 -24.14 -7.04
CA ARG A 255 4.22 -24.64 -5.76
C ARG A 255 3.19 -24.40 -4.64
N LEU A 256 2.65 -23.18 -4.55
CA LEU A 256 1.65 -22.80 -3.54
C LEU A 256 0.37 -23.64 -3.70
N GLU A 257 -0.14 -23.79 -4.91
CA GLU A 257 -1.32 -24.62 -5.14
C GLU A 257 -1.10 -26.11 -4.82
N ALA A 258 0.12 -26.62 -5.00
CA ALA A 258 0.45 -27.97 -4.58
C ALA A 258 0.43 -28.10 -3.04
N GLU A 259 0.93 -27.09 -2.33
CA GLU A 259 0.85 -27.02 -0.86
C GLU A 259 -0.60 -26.90 -0.39
N MET A 260 -1.43 -26.05 -1.03
CA MET A 260 -2.86 -25.90 -0.75
C MET A 260 -3.62 -27.23 -0.92
N ARG A 261 -3.35 -27.99 -1.98
CA ARG A 261 -3.95 -29.34 -2.19
C ARG A 261 -3.57 -30.31 -1.06
N THR A 262 -2.34 -30.23 -0.56
CA THR A 262 -1.89 -31.03 0.57
C THR A 262 -2.65 -30.68 1.85
N VAL A 263 -2.84 -29.39 2.12
CA VAL A 263 -3.62 -28.91 3.26
C VAL A 263 -5.10 -29.24 3.12
N ALA A 264 -5.68 -29.11 1.93
CA ALA A 264 -7.06 -29.50 1.65
C ALA A 264 -7.32 -30.99 1.96
N GLY A 265 -6.35 -31.86 1.64
CA GLY A 265 -6.37 -33.28 2.02
C GLY A 265 -6.42 -33.53 3.54
N ARG A 266 -5.84 -32.63 4.34
CA ARG A 266 -5.92 -32.68 5.83
C ARG A 266 -7.29 -32.23 6.36
N ILE A 267 -7.96 -31.29 5.66
CA ILE A 267 -9.26 -30.72 6.05
C ILE A 267 -10.41 -31.67 5.70
N VAL A 268 -10.44 -32.19 4.49
CA VAL A 268 -11.58 -32.96 3.96
C VAL A 268 -11.27 -34.45 3.87
N GLY A 269 -10.07 -34.79 3.41
CA GLY A 269 -9.61 -36.15 3.16
C GLY A 269 -8.72 -36.23 1.93
N SER A 270 -7.98 -37.34 1.79
CA SER A 270 -7.03 -37.51 0.68
C SER A 270 -7.71 -37.37 -0.68
N GLY A 271 -7.12 -36.57 -1.56
CA GLY A 271 -7.63 -36.33 -2.93
C GLY A 271 -8.68 -35.22 -3.04
N ALA A 272 -9.05 -34.58 -1.93
CA ALA A 272 -9.97 -33.42 -1.98
C ALA A 272 -9.34 -32.24 -2.70
N SER A 273 -10.18 -31.49 -3.41
CA SER A 273 -9.83 -30.21 -4.01
C SER A 273 -9.74 -29.11 -2.97
N VAL A 274 -9.06 -28.02 -3.31
CA VAL A 274 -9.00 -26.82 -2.47
C VAL A 274 -10.39 -26.23 -2.28
N ASP A 275 -11.23 -26.22 -3.31
CA ASP A 275 -12.58 -25.67 -3.25
C ASP A 275 -13.52 -26.47 -2.32
N GLU A 276 -13.38 -27.80 -2.26
CA GLU A 276 -14.07 -28.62 -1.26
C GLU A 276 -13.64 -28.30 0.17
N ALA A 277 -12.34 -28.03 0.39
CA ALA A 277 -11.84 -27.60 1.69
C ALA A 277 -12.37 -26.23 2.08
N VAL A 278 -12.35 -25.27 1.16
CA VAL A 278 -12.92 -23.92 1.35
C VAL A 278 -14.41 -24.01 1.69
N ALA A 279 -15.19 -24.75 0.91
CA ALA A 279 -16.63 -24.92 1.17
C ALA A 279 -16.93 -25.51 2.56
N LYS A 280 -16.07 -26.44 3.01
CA LYS A 280 -16.20 -27.03 4.36
C LYS A 280 -15.87 -26.02 5.45
N LEU A 281 -14.82 -25.22 5.29
CA LEU A 281 -14.42 -24.19 6.24
C LEU A 281 -15.44 -23.05 6.32
N ASP A 282 -15.99 -22.61 5.20
CA ASP A 282 -17.00 -21.55 5.13
C ASP A 282 -18.36 -22.01 5.70
N ALA A 283 -18.64 -23.32 5.71
CA ALA A 283 -19.83 -23.89 6.30
C ALA A 283 -19.68 -24.17 7.81
N ASP A 284 -18.50 -24.01 8.39
CA ASP A 284 -18.23 -24.32 9.79
C ASP A 284 -18.67 -23.13 10.72
N PRO A 285 -19.70 -23.32 11.55
CA PRO A 285 -20.18 -22.26 12.43
C PRO A 285 -19.15 -21.86 13.51
N ASP A 286 -18.25 -22.75 13.89
CA ASP A 286 -17.20 -22.48 14.88
C ASP A 286 -16.09 -21.56 14.31
N ARG A 287 -16.08 -21.38 12.99
CA ARG A 287 -15.16 -20.49 12.27
C ARG A 287 -15.82 -19.22 11.75
N THR A 288 -17.05 -18.95 12.20
CA THR A 288 -17.82 -17.79 11.76
C THR A 288 -18.10 -16.88 12.93
N ILE A 289 -17.70 -15.62 12.80
CA ILE A 289 -18.05 -14.56 13.76
C ILE A 289 -19.18 -13.73 13.17
N ARG A 290 -20.21 -13.47 13.98
CA ARG A 290 -21.38 -12.68 13.59
C ARG A 290 -21.33 -11.29 14.16
N GLY A 291 -21.44 -10.29 13.30
CA GLY A 291 -21.41 -8.88 13.65
C GLY A 291 -20.00 -8.29 13.57
N LYS A 292 -19.95 -7.11 12.99
CA LYS A 292 -18.67 -6.42 12.70
C LYS A 292 -17.93 -5.99 13.97
N GLU A 293 -18.65 -5.65 15.03
CA GLU A 293 -18.05 -5.29 16.32
C GLU A 293 -17.42 -6.51 16.99
N ALA A 294 -18.09 -7.67 16.98
CA ALA A 294 -17.55 -8.91 17.50
C ALA A 294 -16.33 -9.38 16.69
N PHE A 295 -16.35 -9.16 15.38
CA PHE A 295 -15.22 -9.45 14.50
C PHE A 295 -14.01 -8.54 14.80
N ARG A 296 -14.24 -7.23 14.99
CA ARG A 296 -13.18 -6.30 15.43
C ARG A 296 -12.57 -6.74 16.77
N ASP A 297 -13.40 -7.11 17.73
CA ASP A 297 -12.93 -7.52 19.08
C ASP A 297 -12.12 -8.81 19.00
N TRP A 298 -12.51 -9.78 18.16
CA TRP A 298 -11.73 -10.98 17.90
C TRP A 298 -10.38 -10.67 17.26
N MET A 299 -10.32 -9.75 16.28
CA MET A 299 -9.06 -9.32 15.70
C MET A 299 -8.13 -8.66 16.72
N GLN A 300 -8.70 -7.84 17.62
CA GLN A 300 -7.94 -7.21 18.70
C GLN A 300 -7.36 -8.26 19.64
N GLU A 301 -8.15 -9.23 20.06
CA GLU A 301 -7.68 -10.33 20.92
C GLU A 301 -6.56 -11.13 20.26
N LEU A 302 -6.67 -11.43 18.96
CA LEU A 302 -5.62 -12.13 18.21
C LEU A 302 -4.34 -11.31 18.08
N ALA A 303 -4.46 -10.01 17.80
CA ALA A 303 -3.32 -9.10 17.72
C ALA A 303 -2.60 -8.95 19.06
N ASP A 304 -3.34 -8.78 20.15
CA ASP A 304 -2.78 -8.67 21.51
C ASP A 304 -2.09 -9.96 21.92
N LYS A 305 -2.68 -11.12 21.60
CA LYS A 305 -2.09 -12.45 21.84
C LYS A 305 -0.78 -12.60 21.05
N ALA A 306 -0.75 -12.25 19.77
CA ALA A 306 0.45 -12.33 18.95
C ALA A 306 1.59 -11.48 19.52
N ILE A 307 1.30 -10.25 19.97
CA ILE A 307 2.29 -9.38 20.63
C ILE A 307 2.83 -10.03 21.90
N ALA A 308 1.95 -10.55 22.76
CA ALA A 308 2.35 -11.15 24.04
C ALA A 308 3.22 -12.40 23.87
N GLU A 309 2.92 -13.26 22.90
CA GLU A 309 3.62 -14.51 22.66
C GLU A 309 4.95 -14.32 21.90
N LEU A 310 5.00 -13.37 20.96
CA LEU A 310 6.19 -13.12 20.15
C LEU A 310 7.23 -12.24 20.88
N HIS A 311 6.76 -11.32 21.76
CA HIS A 311 7.68 -10.48 22.52
C HIS A 311 8.55 -11.30 23.48
N GLY A 312 9.86 -11.05 23.40
CA GLY A 312 10.85 -11.74 24.26
C GLY A 312 11.22 -13.15 23.81
N THR A 313 10.42 -13.78 22.92
CA THR A 313 10.69 -15.09 22.32
C THR A 313 11.29 -14.99 20.93
N HIS A 314 10.59 -14.36 20.01
CA HIS A 314 10.96 -14.25 18.60
C HIS A 314 11.37 -12.85 18.19
N PHE A 315 10.87 -11.83 18.90
CA PHE A 315 11.14 -10.42 18.64
C PHE A 315 11.39 -9.62 19.93
N ASP A 316 12.19 -8.57 19.80
CA ASP A 316 12.36 -7.54 20.84
C ASP A 316 11.42 -6.37 20.52
N ILE A 317 10.15 -6.48 20.93
CA ILE A 317 9.13 -5.49 20.63
C ILE A 317 9.23 -4.31 21.61
N PRO A 318 9.55 -3.08 21.17
CA PRO A 318 9.58 -1.89 22.02
C PRO A 318 8.23 -1.66 22.74
N GLU A 319 8.26 -1.08 23.93
CA GLU A 319 7.04 -0.87 24.73
C GLU A 319 5.95 -0.10 23.98
N GLN A 320 6.33 0.96 23.27
CA GLN A 320 5.41 1.78 22.49
C GLN A 320 4.75 1.02 21.32
N VAL A 321 5.39 -0.06 20.85
CA VAL A 321 4.90 -0.91 19.75
C VAL A 321 4.00 -2.05 20.24
N ARG A 322 3.94 -2.31 21.55
CA ARG A 322 3.08 -3.36 22.12
C ARG A 322 1.60 -3.00 22.17
N ARG A 323 1.22 -1.88 21.58
CA ARG A 323 -0.17 -1.44 21.49
C ARG A 323 -0.55 -1.19 20.03
N ILE A 324 -1.56 -1.89 19.57
CA ILE A 324 -2.22 -1.69 18.27
C ILE A 324 -3.71 -1.55 18.49
N GLU A 325 -4.41 -0.78 17.65
CA GLU A 325 -5.88 -0.68 17.67
C GLU A 325 -6.45 -1.30 16.40
N CYS A 326 -7.40 -2.23 16.54
CA CYS A 326 -8.20 -2.77 15.45
C CYS A 326 -9.44 -1.89 15.26
N CYS A 327 -9.61 -1.35 14.06
CA CYS A 327 -10.64 -0.39 13.73
C CYS A 327 -11.50 -0.85 12.55
N LEU A 328 -12.78 -0.49 12.56
CA LEU A 328 -13.63 -0.58 11.39
C LEU A 328 -13.43 0.70 10.57
N ALA A 329 -13.17 0.56 9.28
CA ALA A 329 -13.00 1.70 8.40
C ALA A 329 -14.31 2.49 8.25
N PRO A 330 -14.26 3.82 8.11
CA PRO A 330 -15.46 4.65 7.97
C PRO A 330 -16.17 4.47 6.62
N THR A 331 -15.50 3.90 5.62
CA THR A 331 -16.05 3.60 4.30
C THR A 331 -16.15 2.09 4.08
N SER A 332 -17.11 1.65 3.27
CA SER A 332 -17.33 0.24 2.94
C SER A 332 -16.67 -0.22 1.64
N ASP A 333 -16.03 0.69 0.91
CA ASP A 333 -15.45 0.49 -0.41
C ASP A 333 -13.92 0.37 -0.40
N GLY A 334 -13.31 0.34 0.78
CA GLY A 334 -11.88 0.27 0.96
C GLY A 334 -11.33 -1.15 1.13
N ALA A 335 -10.00 -1.23 1.14
CA ALA A 335 -9.26 -2.45 1.48
C ALA A 335 -9.02 -2.52 3.01
N ILE A 336 -8.39 -3.60 3.46
CA ILE A 336 -7.74 -3.68 4.76
C ILE A 336 -6.42 -2.93 4.65
N TYR A 337 -6.09 -2.10 5.63
CA TYR A 337 -4.85 -1.33 5.61
C TYR A 337 -4.37 -0.98 7.02
N TYR A 338 -3.08 -0.69 7.11
CA TYR A 338 -2.44 -0.25 8.35
C TYR A 338 -2.09 1.24 8.30
N THR A 339 -2.27 1.95 9.41
CA THR A 339 -1.75 3.31 9.62
C THR A 339 -0.80 3.33 10.82
N GLY A 340 0.40 3.90 10.62
CA GLY A 340 1.41 4.01 11.67
C GLY A 340 0.98 4.87 12.85
N PRO A 341 1.69 4.78 13.99
CA PRO A 341 1.46 5.67 15.13
C PRO A 341 1.79 7.12 14.78
N SER A 342 1.26 8.06 15.58
CA SER A 342 1.73 9.46 15.52
C SER A 342 3.21 9.57 15.96
N GLU A 343 3.93 10.61 15.51
CA GLU A 343 5.35 10.79 15.84
C GLU A 343 5.62 10.84 17.36
N ASP A 344 4.66 11.32 18.16
CA ASP A 344 4.69 11.39 19.62
C ASP A 344 4.09 10.18 20.34
N PHE A 345 3.60 9.19 19.59
CA PHE A 345 2.89 8.00 20.10
C PHE A 345 1.61 8.28 20.90
N SER A 346 1.07 9.50 20.85
CA SER A 346 -0.24 9.80 21.46
C SER A 346 -1.37 9.00 20.80
N ARG A 347 -1.24 8.70 19.50
CA ARG A 347 -2.08 7.77 18.77
C ARG A 347 -1.26 6.51 18.42
N PRO A 348 -1.72 5.29 18.81
CA PRO A 348 -1.05 4.05 18.43
C PRO A 348 -1.22 3.74 16.95
N GLY A 349 -0.48 2.74 16.47
CA GLY A 349 -0.73 2.15 15.15
C GLY A 349 -2.12 1.51 15.08
N ARG A 350 -2.73 1.55 13.90
CA ARG A 350 -4.10 1.06 13.67
C ARG A 350 -4.18 0.18 12.45
N MET A 351 -4.82 -0.98 12.58
CA MET A 351 -5.28 -1.76 11.43
C MET A 351 -6.76 -1.47 11.17
N TRP A 352 -7.09 -1.22 9.93
CA TRP A 352 -8.41 -0.79 9.49
C TRP A 352 -9.05 -1.85 8.60
N TRP A 353 -10.29 -2.19 8.93
CA TRP A 353 -11.10 -3.12 8.17
C TRP A 353 -12.28 -2.43 7.52
N ALA A 354 -12.27 -2.33 6.18
CA ALA A 354 -13.43 -1.91 5.42
C ALA A 354 -14.40 -3.09 5.29
N VAL A 355 -15.58 -2.96 5.89
CA VAL A 355 -16.61 -4.01 5.83
C VAL A 355 -17.64 -3.62 4.77
N PRO A 356 -17.81 -4.41 3.68
CA PRO A 356 -18.82 -4.14 2.67
C PRO A 356 -20.24 -4.13 3.26
N GLN A 357 -21.11 -3.32 2.67
CA GLN A 357 -22.51 -3.25 3.11
C GLN A 357 -23.19 -4.62 3.02
N GLY A 358 -23.95 -4.97 4.05
CA GLY A 358 -24.70 -6.23 4.12
C GLY A 358 -23.88 -7.45 4.56
N ILE A 359 -22.58 -7.32 4.76
CA ILE A 359 -21.76 -8.41 5.34
C ILE A 359 -21.87 -8.37 6.86
N SER A 360 -22.29 -9.48 7.45
CA SER A 360 -22.45 -9.68 8.90
C SER A 360 -21.74 -10.92 9.44
N ASP A 361 -21.35 -11.82 8.58
CA ASP A 361 -20.70 -13.09 8.93
C ASP A 361 -19.28 -13.10 8.36
N PHE A 362 -18.29 -13.38 9.23
CA PHE A 362 -16.86 -13.29 8.93
C PHE A 362 -16.19 -14.64 9.19
N SER A 363 -15.52 -15.17 8.19
CA SER A 363 -14.75 -16.41 8.29
C SER A 363 -13.39 -16.17 8.94
N THR A 364 -13.16 -16.70 10.14
CA THR A 364 -11.91 -16.49 10.88
C THR A 364 -10.69 -17.09 10.17
N TRP A 365 -10.84 -18.26 9.53
CA TRP A 365 -9.73 -18.97 8.90
C TRP A 365 -9.05 -18.19 7.76
N ARG A 366 -9.76 -17.25 7.12
CA ARG A 366 -9.18 -16.36 6.10
C ARG A 366 -8.40 -15.22 6.72
N GLU A 367 -8.84 -14.74 7.90
CA GLU A 367 -8.42 -13.47 8.44
C GLU A 367 -7.30 -13.58 9.48
N VAL A 368 -7.00 -14.78 9.99
CA VAL A 368 -5.88 -14.98 10.93
C VAL A 368 -4.58 -14.47 10.32
N THR A 369 -4.26 -14.85 9.08
CA THR A 369 -3.05 -14.40 8.39
C THR A 369 -3.05 -12.90 8.13
N THR A 370 -4.23 -12.30 7.86
CA THR A 370 -4.38 -10.85 7.66
C THR A 370 -4.08 -10.07 8.93
N VAL A 371 -4.50 -10.57 10.10
CA VAL A 371 -4.14 -9.96 11.40
C VAL A 371 -2.63 -9.99 11.63
N TYR A 372 -1.94 -11.05 11.23
CA TYR A 372 -0.47 -11.12 11.31
C TYR A 372 0.21 -10.20 10.30
N HIS A 373 -0.36 -10.05 9.09
CA HIS A 373 0.10 -9.16 8.04
C HIS A 373 0.05 -7.68 8.47
N GLU A 374 -1.11 -7.24 8.97
CA GLU A 374 -1.33 -5.85 9.40
C GLU A 374 -0.74 -5.57 10.79
N GLY A 375 -0.74 -6.57 11.65
CA GLY A 375 -0.33 -6.48 13.06
C GLY A 375 1.13 -6.84 13.28
N VAL A 376 1.34 -7.75 14.24
CA VAL A 376 2.67 -8.29 14.61
C VAL A 376 2.71 -9.77 14.20
N PRO A 377 3.77 -10.16 13.45
CA PRO A 377 5.03 -9.45 13.19
C PRO A 377 5.06 -8.59 11.91
N GLY A 378 3.93 -8.35 11.25
CA GLY A 378 3.84 -7.65 9.96
C GLY A 378 4.01 -6.12 10.05
N HIS A 379 3.09 -5.38 9.39
CA HIS A 379 3.21 -3.93 9.22
C HIS A 379 3.35 -3.15 10.51
N HIS A 380 2.57 -3.51 11.56
CA HIS A 380 2.63 -2.78 12.83
C HIS A 380 4.03 -2.86 13.46
N LEU A 381 4.62 -4.06 13.52
CA LEU A 381 5.96 -4.20 14.06
C LEU A 381 6.97 -3.37 13.26
N GLN A 382 6.97 -3.47 11.93
CA GLN A 382 7.94 -2.81 11.07
C GLN A 382 7.82 -1.28 11.13
N VAL A 383 6.61 -0.74 10.91
CA VAL A 383 6.38 0.70 10.80
C VAL A 383 6.50 1.39 12.17
N ALA A 384 5.89 0.80 13.21
CA ALA A 384 5.94 1.38 14.54
C ALA A 384 7.35 1.28 15.16
N GLN A 385 8.10 0.20 14.90
CA GLN A 385 9.50 0.13 15.33
C GLN A 385 10.35 1.18 14.63
N THR A 386 10.16 1.40 13.32
CA THR A 386 10.82 2.49 12.58
C THR A 386 10.53 3.85 13.23
N ALA A 387 9.29 4.12 13.61
CA ALA A 387 8.91 5.37 14.28
C ALA A 387 9.57 5.56 15.65
N VAL A 388 9.72 4.49 16.43
CA VAL A 388 10.37 4.52 17.77
C VAL A 388 11.87 4.79 17.69
N ARG A 389 12.55 4.39 16.62
CA ARG A 389 14.01 4.38 16.52
C ARG A 389 14.62 5.77 16.20
N ALA A 390 14.17 6.81 16.89
CA ALA A 390 14.74 8.16 16.74
C ALA A 390 16.21 8.27 17.21
N ASP A 391 16.71 7.27 17.92
CA ASP A 391 18.12 7.12 18.30
C ASP A 391 19.01 6.65 17.16
N LEU A 392 18.46 5.95 16.16
CA LEU A 392 19.17 5.37 15.01
C LEU A 392 18.82 6.05 13.70
N LEU A 393 17.55 6.42 13.51
CA LEU A 393 16.98 6.86 12.24
C LEU A 393 16.65 8.35 12.26
N ASN A 394 17.01 9.04 11.20
CA ASN A 394 16.63 10.44 11.01
C ASN A 394 15.12 10.57 10.71
N ARG A 395 14.61 11.80 10.75
CA ARG A 395 13.16 12.06 10.61
C ARG A 395 12.60 11.66 9.23
N TRP A 396 13.40 11.80 8.16
CA TRP A 396 12.98 11.37 6.83
C TRP A 396 12.78 9.85 6.77
N GLN A 397 13.72 9.07 7.32
CA GLN A 397 13.60 7.60 7.37
C GLN A 397 12.38 7.15 8.17
N ARG A 398 12.07 7.86 9.26
CA ARG A 398 10.95 7.49 10.15
C ARG A 398 9.58 7.89 9.63
N LEU A 399 9.47 8.95 8.86
CA LEU A 399 8.19 9.53 8.46
C LEU A 399 7.90 9.43 6.97
N LEU A 400 8.89 9.65 6.10
CA LEU A 400 8.67 9.78 4.66
C LEU A 400 9.15 8.58 3.84
N CYS A 401 10.04 7.75 4.38
CA CYS A 401 10.54 6.61 3.65
C CYS A 401 9.54 5.45 3.70
N TRP A 402 8.91 5.19 2.58
CA TRP A 402 8.08 4.01 2.36
C TRP A 402 8.45 3.35 1.03
N VAL A 403 8.56 2.03 1.03
CA VAL A 403 8.83 1.23 -0.16
C VAL A 403 7.91 0.02 -0.15
N SER A 404 7.05 -0.09 -1.15
CA SER A 404 6.04 -1.14 -1.22
C SER A 404 6.66 -2.54 -1.12
N GLY A 405 7.70 -2.83 -1.90
CA GLY A 405 8.38 -4.13 -1.85
C GLY A 405 9.06 -4.44 -0.52
N HIS A 406 9.51 -3.41 0.21
CA HIS A 406 10.06 -3.59 1.55
C HIS A 406 8.95 -3.88 2.57
N GLY A 407 7.90 -3.05 2.62
CA GLY A 407 6.82 -3.18 3.60
C GLY A 407 5.91 -4.38 3.34
N GLU A 408 5.40 -4.52 2.12
CA GLU A 408 4.55 -5.64 1.72
C GLU A 408 5.31 -6.97 1.69
N GLY A 409 6.57 -6.93 1.24
CA GLY A 409 7.45 -8.10 1.26
C GLY A 409 7.73 -8.59 2.67
N TRP A 410 7.95 -7.67 3.62
CA TRP A 410 8.09 -7.99 5.04
C TRP A 410 6.80 -8.58 5.62
N ALA A 411 5.64 -7.97 5.33
CA ALA A 411 4.36 -8.46 5.86
C ALA A 411 4.05 -9.87 5.32
N LEU A 412 4.31 -10.14 4.04
CA LEU A 412 4.13 -11.45 3.45
C LEU A 412 5.13 -12.49 3.98
N TYR A 413 6.40 -12.07 4.18
CA TYR A 413 7.41 -12.86 4.88
C TYR A 413 6.95 -13.20 6.31
N SER A 414 6.33 -12.25 6.99
CA SER A 414 5.81 -12.40 8.36
C SER A 414 4.70 -13.46 8.44
N GLU A 415 3.79 -13.50 7.47
CA GLU A 415 2.76 -14.54 7.38
C GLU A 415 3.40 -15.95 7.29
N ARG A 416 4.39 -16.10 6.42
CA ARG A 416 5.12 -17.37 6.26
C ARG A 416 5.95 -17.70 7.51
N LEU A 417 6.54 -16.71 8.15
CA LEU A 417 7.26 -16.88 9.40
C LEU A 417 6.35 -17.39 10.52
N MET A 418 5.09 -16.90 10.62
CA MET A 418 4.14 -17.39 11.62
C MET A 418 3.81 -18.87 11.41
N ASP A 419 3.74 -19.36 10.17
CA ASP A 419 3.64 -20.79 9.87
C ASP A 419 4.90 -21.57 10.31
N GLU A 420 6.10 -21.04 10.01
CA GLU A 420 7.38 -21.66 10.43
C GLU A 420 7.52 -21.73 11.96
N LEU A 421 6.98 -20.76 12.68
CA LEU A 421 7.00 -20.70 14.16
C LEU A 421 5.88 -21.52 14.84
N GLY A 422 4.97 -22.13 14.07
CA GLY A 422 3.90 -23.00 14.57
C GLY A 422 2.60 -22.27 14.95
N TYR A 423 2.41 -21.01 14.54
CA TYR A 423 1.19 -20.25 14.82
C TYR A 423 0.05 -20.52 13.82
N LEU A 424 0.32 -21.26 12.74
CA LEU A 424 -0.65 -21.68 11.71
C LEU A 424 -0.74 -23.21 11.62
N GLU A 425 -0.72 -23.92 12.77
CA GLU A 425 -0.88 -25.39 12.82
C GLU A 425 -2.27 -25.85 12.42
N ASP A 426 -3.30 -25.02 12.66
CA ASP A 426 -4.67 -25.28 12.18
C ASP A 426 -4.68 -25.31 10.66
N PRO A 427 -5.20 -26.41 10.03
CA PRO A 427 -5.19 -26.52 8.58
C PRO A 427 -6.05 -25.46 7.86
N GLY A 428 -7.10 -24.93 8.51
CA GLY A 428 -7.93 -23.86 7.96
C GLY A 428 -7.16 -22.56 7.89
N ASP A 429 -6.54 -22.15 8.99
CA ASP A 429 -5.74 -20.91 9.07
C ASP A 429 -4.54 -20.97 8.12
N LYS A 430 -3.89 -22.14 8.03
CA LYS A 430 -2.82 -22.37 7.05
C LYS A 430 -3.33 -22.27 5.61
N LEU A 431 -4.52 -22.80 5.30
CA LEU A 431 -5.10 -22.67 3.98
C LEU A 431 -5.41 -21.21 3.64
N GLY A 432 -5.88 -20.41 4.62
CA GLY A 432 -6.11 -18.97 4.46
C GLY A 432 -4.83 -18.21 4.08
N MET A 433 -3.74 -18.48 4.78
CA MET A 433 -2.43 -17.91 4.46
C MET A 433 -1.98 -18.30 3.05
N LEU A 434 -2.09 -19.58 2.68
CA LEU A 434 -1.68 -20.07 1.36
C LEU A 434 -2.54 -19.49 0.23
N ASP A 435 -3.84 -19.31 0.43
CA ASP A 435 -4.75 -18.68 -0.55
C ASP A 435 -4.36 -17.22 -0.79
N GLY A 436 -4.07 -16.48 0.29
CA GLY A 436 -3.52 -15.14 0.19
C GLY A 436 -2.17 -15.07 -0.55
N GLN A 437 -1.26 -15.98 -0.26
CA GLN A 437 0.03 -16.10 -0.93
C GLN A 437 -0.11 -16.45 -2.42
N ALA A 438 -1.04 -17.35 -2.77
CA ALA A 438 -1.31 -17.74 -4.15
C ALA A 438 -1.87 -16.57 -4.98
N MET A 439 -2.79 -15.79 -4.43
CA MET A 439 -3.27 -14.55 -5.07
C MET A 439 -2.11 -13.58 -5.35
N ARG A 440 -1.19 -13.40 -4.40
CA ARG A 440 -0.04 -12.52 -4.57
C ARG A 440 0.98 -13.05 -5.58
N ALA A 441 1.10 -14.37 -5.74
CA ALA A 441 1.88 -14.98 -6.82
C ALA A 441 1.21 -14.80 -8.20
N ALA A 442 -0.12 -14.95 -8.29
CA ALA A 442 -0.88 -14.67 -9.50
C ALA A 442 -0.73 -13.22 -9.96
N ARG A 443 -0.68 -12.24 -9.02
CA ARG A 443 -0.42 -10.82 -9.31
C ARG A 443 0.90 -10.62 -10.07
N VAL A 444 1.96 -11.35 -9.75
CA VAL A 444 3.26 -11.25 -10.44
C VAL A 444 3.10 -11.60 -11.92
N ILE A 445 2.36 -12.67 -12.21
CA ILE A 445 2.15 -13.18 -13.57
C ILE A 445 1.33 -12.18 -14.39
N VAL A 446 0.16 -11.79 -13.86
CA VAL A 446 -0.78 -10.97 -14.65
C VAL A 446 -0.30 -9.55 -14.82
N ASP A 447 0.31 -8.94 -13.79
CA ASP A 447 0.78 -7.56 -13.86
C ASP A 447 1.92 -7.41 -14.87
N ILE A 448 2.97 -8.23 -14.75
CA ILE A 448 4.09 -8.23 -15.71
C ILE A 448 3.59 -8.63 -17.10
N GLY A 449 2.79 -9.70 -17.19
CA GLY A 449 2.27 -10.24 -18.44
C GLY A 449 1.47 -9.21 -19.23
N MET A 450 0.48 -8.58 -18.59
CA MET A 450 -0.40 -7.60 -19.24
C MET A 450 0.34 -6.31 -19.63
N HIS A 451 1.16 -5.77 -18.71
CA HIS A 451 1.85 -4.51 -18.97
C HIS A 451 2.96 -4.61 -20.01
N LEU A 452 3.59 -5.76 -20.16
CA LEU A 452 4.60 -6.03 -21.18
C LEU A 452 4.03 -6.73 -22.42
N GLU A 453 2.73 -7.03 -22.45
CA GLU A 453 2.05 -7.80 -23.52
C GLU A 453 2.84 -9.09 -23.86
N LEU A 454 3.29 -9.83 -22.82
CA LEU A 454 4.10 -11.02 -23.00
C LEU A 454 3.31 -12.17 -23.61
N GLU A 455 4.01 -13.09 -24.27
CA GLU A 455 3.46 -14.37 -24.67
C GLU A 455 3.32 -15.29 -23.43
N ILE A 456 2.17 -15.93 -23.28
CA ILE A 456 1.92 -16.91 -22.22
C ILE A 456 2.76 -18.16 -22.54
N PRO A 457 3.59 -18.65 -21.60
CA PRO A 457 4.49 -19.77 -21.86
C PRO A 457 3.74 -21.01 -22.35
N LYS A 458 4.26 -21.66 -23.40
CA LYS A 458 3.61 -22.85 -23.99
C LYS A 458 3.58 -24.04 -23.05
N ASP A 459 4.54 -24.10 -22.15
CA ASP A 459 4.74 -25.11 -21.12
C ASP A 459 4.32 -24.65 -19.72
N ASN A 460 3.47 -23.60 -19.63
CA ASN A 460 3.00 -23.13 -18.32
C ASN A 460 2.28 -24.25 -17.55
N PRO A 461 2.46 -24.33 -16.22
CA PRO A 461 2.01 -25.46 -15.40
C PRO A 461 0.47 -25.61 -15.34
N PHE A 462 -0.27 -24.62 -15.81
CA PHE A 462 -1.73 -24.61 -15.76
C PHE A 462 -2.39 -24.92 -17.10
N GLY A 463 -1.62 -25.02 -18.20
CA GLY A 463 -2.15 -25.18 -19.55
C GLY A 463 -3.01 -23.99 -19.99
N PHE A 464 -2.81 -22.84 -19.36
CA PHE A 464 -3.59 -21.63 -19.60
C PHE A 464 -3.11 -20.96 -20.90
N HIS A 465 -3.99 -20.86 -21.89
CA HIS A 465 -3.80 -20.16 -23.18
C HIS A 465 -2.36 -20.20 -23.77
N PRO A 466 -1.76 -21.37 -24.01
CA PRO A 466 -0.36 -21.47 -24.41
C PRO A 466 -0.05 -20.73 -25.71
N GLY A 467 0.88 -19.77 -25.67
CA GLY A 467 1.33 -19.02 -26.84
C GLY A 467 0.46 -17.81 -27.20
N GLU A 468 -0.61 -17.55 -26.48
CA GLU A 468 -1.38 -16.31 -26.64
C GLU A 468 -0.66 -15.14 -25.94
N ARG A 469 -1.00 -13.92 -26.34
CA ARG A 469 -0.50 -12.69 -25.66
C ARG A 469 -1.47 -12.25 -24.60
N TRP A 470 -0.91 -11.80 -23.48
CA TRP A 470 -1.72 -11.25 -22.41
C TRP A 470 -2.56 -10.06 -22.86
N THR A 471 -3.81 -10.10 -22.43
CA THR A 471 -4.79 -9.01 -22.51
C THR A 471 -5.45 -8.81 -21.14
N PRO A 472 -6.15 -7.71 -20.88
CA PRO A 472 -6.95 -7.56 -19.67
C PRO A 472 -7.98 -8.68 -19.46
N GLU A 473 -8.57 -9.21 -20.55
CA GLU A 473 -9.54 -10.30 -20.51
C GLU A 473 -8.90 -11.61 -20.05
N LEU A 474 -7.72 -11.94 -20.59
CA LEU A 474 -6.97 -13.12 -20.15
C LEU A 474 -6.45 -12.94 -18.71
N GLY A 475 -6.08 -11.71 -18.32
CA GLY A 475 -5.76 -11.39 -16.93
C GLY A 475 -6.93 -11.66 -15.99
N TRP A 476 -8.14 -11.26 -16.39
CA TRP A 476 -9.37 -11.55 -15.66
C TRP A 476 -9.64 -13.06 -15.54
N GLU A 477 -9.54 -13.79 -16.64
CA GLU A 477 -9.75 -15.23 -16.66
C GLU A 477 -8.75 -15.96 -15.77
N PHE A 478 -7.47 -15.57 -15.82
CA PHE A 478 -6.42 -16.15 -14.99
C PHE A 478 -6.67 -15.89 -13.51
N MET A 479 -6.96 -14.64 -13.13
CA MET A 479 -7.23 -14.29 -11.74
C MET A 479 -8.45 -15.03 -11.19
N ARG A 480 -9.53 -15.18 -11.98
CA ARG A 480 -10.69 -15.98 -11.57
C ARG A 480 -10.39 -17.47 -11.36
N ALA A 481 -9.45 -18.02 -12.12
CA ALA A 481 -9.06 -19.43 -12.00
C ALA A 481 -8.22 -19.70 -10.74
N HIS A 482 -7.47 -18.71 -10.26
CA HIS A 482 -6.46 -18.90 -9.21
C HIS A 482 -6.75 -18.14 -7.90
N CYS A 483 -7.74 -17.25 -7.87
CA CYS A 483 -8.06 -16.42 -6.69
C CYS A 483 -9.49 -16.69 -6.21
N ARG A 484 -9.65 -16.85 -4.89
CA ARG A 484 -10.94 -17.18 -4.24
C ARG A 484 -11.53 -15.97 -3.54
N VAL A 485 -11.71 -14.89 -4.30
CA VAL A 485 -12.37 -13.67 -3.86
C VAL A 485 -13.59 -13.39 -4.75
N PRO A 486 -14.60 -12.63 -4.28
CA PRO A 486 -15.76 -12.27 -5.08
C PRO A 486 -15.38 -11.57 -6.39
N ASP A 487 -16.13 -11.85 -7.46
CA ASP A 487 -15.88 -11.31 -8.81
C ASP A 487 -15.78 -9.77 -8.83
N GLU A 488 -16.56 -9.07 -8.01
CA GLU A 488 -16.54 -7.61 -7.92
C GLU A 488 -15.21 -7.09 -7.37
N ASN A 489 -14.73 -7.69 -6.27
CA ASN A 489 -13.43 -7.36 -5.68
C ASN A 489 -12.30 -7.67 -6.67
N LEU A 490 -12.39 -8.79 -7.37
CA LEU A 490 -11.39 -9.19 -8.35
C LEU A 490 -11.33 -8.25 -9.56
N ARG A 491 -12.49 -7.69 -10.00
CA ARG A 491 -12.54 -6.66 -11.05
C ARG A 491 -11.88 -5.36 -10.60
N PHE A 492 -12.13 -4.95 -9.37
CA PHE A 492 -11.45 -3.79 -8.80
C PHE A 492 -9.93 -4.02 -8.74
N GLU A 493 -9.50 -5.19 -8.27
CA GLU A 493 -8.08 -5.57 -8.23
C GLU A 493 -7.43 -5.50 -9.63
N LEU A 494 -8.06 -6.08 -10.64
CA LEU A 494 -7.52 -6.03 -12.01
C LEU A 494 -7.42 -4.59 -12.54
N ASN A 495 -8.45 -3.76 -12.30
CA ASN A 495 -8.42 -2.34 -12.67
C ASN A 495 -7.31 -1.59 -11.93
N ARG A 496 -7.07 -1.93 -10.65
CA ARG A 496 -5.97 -1.40 -9.86
C ARG A 496 -4.61 -1.76 -10.47
N TYR A 497 -4.39 -3.03 -10.84
CA TYR A 497 -3.13 -3.45 -11.46
C TYR A 497 -2.90 -2.70 -12.77
N LEU A 498 -3.90 -2.62 -13.64
CA LEU A 498 -3.81 -1.92 -14.92
C LEU A 498 -3.59 -0.40 -14.76
N GLY A 499 -4.05 0.18 -13.66
CA GLY A 499 -3.86 1.59 -13.34
C GLY A 499 -2.61 1.91 -12.53
N TRP A 500 -1.93 0.88 -11.98
CA TRP A 500 -0.80 1.06 -11.07
C TRP A 500 0.30 0.03 -11.34
N PRO A 501 0.93 0.10 -12.54
CA PRO A 501 1.89 -0.90 -13.02
C PRO A 501 3.03 -1.11 -12.03
N GLY A 502 3.41 -2.38 -11.81
CA GLY A 502 4.56 -2.76 -10.97
C GLY A 502 4.29 -2.78 -9.46
N GLN A 503 3.14 -2.27 -8.98
CA GLN A 503 2.83 -2.30 -7.56
C GLN A 503 2.39 -3.71 -7.10
N ALA A 504 1.52 -4.37 -7.85
CA ALA A 504 0.95 -5.65 -7.47
C ALA A 504 2.00 -6.77 -7.28
N PRO A 505 3.08 -6.87 -8.06
CA PRO A 505 4.15 -7.84 -7.84
C PRO A 505 5.00 -7.58 -6.59
N SER A 506 5.01 -6.35 -6.05
CA SER A 506 5.93 -5.93 -4.99
C SER A 506 5.80 -6.76 -3.71
N TYR A 507 4.62 -7.29 -3.43
CA TYR A 507 4.34 -8.21 -2.32
C TYR A 507 5.21 -9.47 -2.40
N LYS A 508 5.00 -10.25 -3.45
CA LYS A 508 5.62 -11.58 -3.57
C LYS A 508 7.09 -11.51 -3.96
N VAL A 509 7.46 -10.54 -4.79
CA VAL A 509 8.86 -10.27 -5.12
C VAL A 509 9.61 -9.73 -3.91
N GLY A 510 8.99 -8.88 -3.11
CA GLY A 510 9.54 -8.39 -1.85
C GLY A 510 9.80 -9.52 -0.85
N GLU A 511 8.81 -10.41 -0.64
CA GLU A 511 8.99 -11.61 0.20
C GLU A 511 10.16 -12.47 -0.27
N ARG A 512 10.26 -12.72 -1.59
CA ARG A 512 11.36 -13.47 -2.18
C ARG A 512 12.72 -12.87 -1.81
N ILE A 513 12.83 -11.55 -1.87
CA ILE A 513 14.07 -10.84 -1.53
C ILE A 513 14.34 -10.89 -0.02
N TRP A 514 13.34 -10.76 0.83
CA TRP A 514 13.48 -10.93 2.29
C TRP A 514 13.94 -12.33 2.67
N LEU A 515 13.34 -13.37 2.09
CA LEU A 515 13.75 -14.76 2.29
C LEU A 515 15.22 -14.97 1.84
N GLN A 516 15.59 -14.45 0.68
CA GLN A 516 16.96 -14.56 0.18
C GLN A 516 17.96 -13.85 1.11
N ALA A 517 17.62 -12.64 1.61
CA ALA A 517 18.47 -11.91 2.53
C ALA A 517 18.68 -12.66 3.86
N ARG A 518 17.64 -13.34 4.35
CA ARG A 518 17.74 -14.23 5.53
C ARG A 518 18.66 -15.40 5.28
N GLU A 519 18.50 -16.10 4.16
CA GLU A 519 19.34 -17.26 3.83
C GLU A 519 20.80 -16.85 3.58
N ASP A 520 21.04 -15.71 2.94
CA ASP A 520 22.39 -15.14 2.76
C ASP A 520 23.05 -14.83 4.12
N ALA A 521 22.30 -14.24 5.06
CA ALA A 521 22.79 -13.98 6.42
C ALA A 521 23.11 -15.29 7.17
N LYS A 522 22.23 -16.28 7.04
CA LYS A 522 22.43 -17.62 7.61
C LYS A 522 23.65 -18.33 7.03
N ALA A 523 23.85 -18.23 5.72
CA ALA A 523 25.05 -18.79 5.06
C ALA A 523 26.35 -18.11 5.52
N ARG A 524 26.33 -16.77 5.74
CA ARG A 524 27.51 -16.04 6.24
C ARG A 524 27.84 -16.35 7.69
N LYS A 525 26.82 -16.37 8.58
CA LYS A 525 27.00 -16.53 10.02
C LYS A 525 27.10 -18.00 10.46
N GLY A 526 26.67 -18.94 9.64
CA GLY A 526 26.71 -20.38 9.93
C GLY A 526 26.06 -20.73 11.27
N ALA A 527 26.82 -21.35 12.18
CA ALA A 527 26.34 -21.75 13.49
C ALA A 527 26.02 -20.56 14.43
N ASP A 528 26.54 -19.37 14.12
CA ASP A 528 26.32 -18.14 14.90
C ASP A 528 25.08 -17.36 14.43
N PHE A 529 24.33 -17.88 13.46
CA PHE A 529 23.10 -17.26 13.00
C PHE A 529 22.00 -17.33 14.04
N ASP A 530 21.50 -16.17 14.47
CA ASP A 530 20.34 -16.01 15.33
C ASP A 530 19.24 -15.26 14.59
N LEU A 531 18.05 -15.86 14.46
CA LEU A 531 16.93 -15.33 13.70
C LEU A 531 16.35 -14.05 14.35
N ARG A 532 16.26 -14.01 15.68
CA ARG A 532 15.77 -12.84 16.43
C ARG A 532 16.70 -11.64 16.24
N GLU A 533 18.01 -11.89 16.33
CA GLU A 533 19.02 -10.85 16.10
C GLU A 533 19.01 -10.36 14.64
N PHE A 534 18.83 -11.28 13.66
CA PHE A 534 18.67 -10.91 12.26
C PHE A 534 17.46 -9.96 12.07
N HIS A 535 16.29 -10.32 12.64
CA HIS A 535 15.10 -9.48 12.55
C HIS A 535 15.29 -8.14 13.23
N ARG A 536 15.90 -8.12 14.41
CA ARG A 536 16.20 -6.87 15.13
C ARG A 536 17.06 -5.94 14.28
N GLN A 537 18.17 -6.45 13.75
CA GLN A 537 19.09 -5.67 12.91
C GLN A 537 18.39 -5.17 11.62
N ALA A 538 17.61 -6.02 10.98
CA ALA A 538 16.91 -5.67 9.75
C ALA A 538 15.83 -4.57 9.97
N LEU A 539 15.05 -4.69 11.04
CA LEU A 539 14.02 -3.70 11.38
C LEU A 539 14.62 -2.36 11.85
N ASP A 540 15.78 -2.40 12.52
CA ASP A 540 16.48 -1.21 12.99
C ASP A 540 17.09 -0.38 11.83
N LEU A 541 17.17 -0.94 10.62
CA LEU A 541 17.55 -0.17 9.42
C LEU A 541 16.46 0.80 8.94
N GLY A 542 15.21 0.63 9.40
CA GLY A 542 14.05 1.35 8.89
C GLY A 542 13.65 0.92 7.49
N ALA A 543 12.76 1.67 6.85
CA ALA A 543 12.33 1.38 5.48
C ALA A 543 13.43 1.74 4.47
N LEU A 544 13.66 0.85 3.52
CA LEU A 544 14.68 0.96 2.46
C LEU A 544 14.14 0.39 1.15
N GLY A 545 14.67 0.85 0.01
CA GLY A 545 14.59 0.05 -1.22
C GLY A 545 15.23 -1.32 -1.01
N LEU A 546 14.74 -2.34 -1.71
CA LEU A 546 15.20 -3.71 -1.49
C LEU A 546 16.68 -3.92 -1.88
N ASP A 547 17.22 -3.18 -2.86
CA ASP A 547 18.65 -3.22 -3.16
C ASP A 547 19.51 -2.54 -2.07
N PRO A 548 19.18 -1.34 -1.56
CA PRO A 548 19.81 -0.79 -0.36
C PRO A 548 19.71 -1.71 0.86
N LEU A 549 18.55 -2.34 1.09
CA LEU A 549 18.35 -3.30 2.18
C LEU A 549 19.34 -4.48 2.09
N ARG A 550 19.43 -5.13 0.92
CA ARG A 550 20.36 -6.25 0.70
C ARG A 550 21.81 -5.84 0.96
N ARG A 551 22.21 -4.65 0.49
CA ARG A 551 23.56 -4.12 0.76
C ARG A 551 23.80 -3.84 2.24
N ALA A 552 22.83 -3.24 2.93
CA ALA A 552 22.93 -2.97 4.36
C ALA A 552 23.02 -4.27 5.18
N LEU A 553 22.16 -5.24 4.93
CA LEU A 553 22.18 -6.54 5.59
C LEU A 553 23.45 -7.36 5.29
N ALA A 554 24.07 -7.17 4.11
CA ALA A 554 25.32 -7.82 3.79
C ALA A 554 26.52 -7.26 4.58
N ARG A 555 26.40 -6.04 5.12
CA ARG A 555 27.42 -5.38 5.96
C ARG A 555 27.27 -5.71 7.46
N LEU A 556 26.14 -6.27 7.89
CA LEU A 556 25.84 -6.74 9.25
C LEU A 556 26.26 -8.19 9.45
#